data_f5d0249fa5f0f191432858b2d39f0033
#
_entry.id   f5d0249fa5f0f191432858b2d39f0033
#
_cell.length_a   1.000
_cell.length_b   1.000
_cell.length_c   1.000
_cell.angle_alpha   90.00
_cell.angle_beta   90.00
_cell.angle_gamma   90.00
#
_symmetry.space_group_name_H-M   'P 1'
#
loop_
_entity.id
_entity.type
_entity.pdbx_description
1 polymer ?
#
loop_
_entity_poly.entity_id
_entity_poly.type
_entity_poly.pdbx_seq_one_letter_code
_entity_poly.pdbx_strand_id
1 'polypeptide(L)'
;MKPFRKHCRLGRAATQKGSSLIEVVVAIMVLSVGMLAYVGLQAESLQFGKMAQFRTVATQLATDYIDRARGNSDEALRGTYDFAQAYAPLAGPLAIPGCAIANNCTELEMAAQDIALWRNNARLALPGGSLFALSDALVGTTQPVDLWVIWQDPDAGDEAQVGGDCPDPLGVVPAGVRCMHFRFAL
;
A
#
# COMPACT_ATOMS: atom_id res chain seq x y z
N MET A 1 34.17 -79.28 -15.75
CA MET A 1 32.99 -78.42 -16.08
C MET A 1 31.94 -78.62 -14.99
N LYS A 2 31.71 -77.64 -14.12
CA LYS A 2 30.69 -77.69 -13.05
C LYS A 2 29.46 -76.86 -13.52
N PRO A 3 28.26 -77.40 -13.42
CA PRO A 3 27.08 -76.65 -13.83
C PRO A 3 26.65 -75.55 -12.78
N PHE A 4 26.44 -74.33 -13.26
CA PHE A 4 25.95 -73.18 -12.50
C PHE A 4 24.48 -73.43 -12.17
N ARG A 5 24.14 -73.64 -10.89
CA ARG A 5 22.75 -73.65 -10.41
C ARG A 5 22.28 -72.19 -10.20
N LYS A 6 21.40 -71.71 -11.08
CA LYS A 6 20.66 -70.48 -10.89
C LYS A 6 19.60 -70.70 -9.79
N HIS A 7 19.80 -70.08 -8.63
CA HIS A 7 18.76 -69.96 -7.61
C HIS A 7 17.77 -68.86 -8.01
N CYS A 8 16.62 -69.28 -8.50
CA CYS A 8 15.47 -68.35 -8.66
C CYS A 8 14.93 -68.02 -7.27
N ARG A 9 15.20 -66.80 -6.77
CA ARG A 9 14.56 -66.29 -5.57
C ARG A 9 13.13 -65.92 -5.98
N LEU A 10 12.16 -66.68 -5.53
CA LEU A 10 10.76 -66.32 -5.56
C LEU A 10 10.62 -65.07 -4.73
N GLY A 11 10.36 -63.93 -5.38
CA GLY A 11 9.99 -62.70 -4.72
C GLY A 11 8.69 -62.89 -3.93
N ARG A 12 8.77 -62.66 -2.62
CA ARG A 12 7.62 -62.68 -1.72
C ARG A 12 6.62 -61.66 -2.26
N ALA A 13 5.48 -62.10 -2.79
CA ALA A 13 4.40 -61.24 -3.19
C ALA A 13 3.95 -60.46 -1.94
N ALA A 14 4.20 -59.14 -1.91
CA ALA A 14 3.68 -58.28 -0.90
C ALA A 14 2.17 -58.30 -1.01
N THR A 15 1.49 -58.82 -0.01
CA THR A 15 0.03 -58.77 0.10
C THR A 15 -0.39 -57.30 0.16
N GLN A 16 -0.97 -56.81 -0.91
CA GLN A 16 -1.55 -55.48 -1.00
C GLN A 16 -2.78 -55.48 -0.11
N LYS A 17 -2.67 -54.90 1.10
CA LYS A 17 -3.82 -54.64 1.96
C LYS A 17 -4.63 -53.52 1.34
N GLY A 18 -5.86 -53.78 0.93
CA GLY A 18 -6.81 -52.76 0.51
C GLY A 18 -7.10 -51.80 1.65
N SER A 19 -7.07 -50.50 1.41
CA SER A 19 -7.51 -49.51 2.38
C SER A 19 -9.01 -49.72 2.68
N SER A 20 -9.40 -49.65 3.94
CA SER A 20 -10.78 -49.74 4.34
C SER A 20 -11.55 -48.49 3.88
N LEU A 21 -12.79 -48.64 3.45
CA LEU A 21 -13.65 -47.53 3.03
C LEU A 21 -13.78 -46.48 4.13
N ILE A 22 -13.82 -46.91 5.39
CA ILE A 22 -13.87 -46.01 6.55
C ILE A 22 -12.57 -45.22 6.74
N GLU A 23 -11.44 -45.79 6.43
CA GLU A 23 -10.13 -45.10 6.50
C GLU A 23 -10.06 -43.94 5.52
N VAL A 24 -10.56 -44.12 4.30
CA VAL A 24 -10.65 -43.04 3.29
C VAL A 24 -11.60 -41.94 3.74
N VAL A 25 -12.74 -42.29 4.29
CA VAL A 25 -13.72 -41.30 4.80
C VAL A 25 -13.11 -40.46 5.92
N VAL A 26 -12.45 -41.11 6.89
CA VAL A 26 -11.80 -40.41 8.00
C VAL A 26 -10.65 -39.54 7.49
N ALA A 27 -9.85 -40.02 6.54
CA ALA A 27 -8.76 -39.24 5.95
C ALA A 27 -9.27 -37.97 5.24
N ILE A 28 -10.37 -38.07 4.47
CA ILE A 28 -10.99 -36.91 3.81
C ILE A 28 -11.55 -35.93 4.85
N MET A 29 -12.16 -36.44 5.92
CA MET A 29 -12.70 -35.58 6.98
C MET A 29 -11.60 -34.77 7.67
N VAL A 30 -10.49 -35.40 8.05
CA VAL A 30 -9.32 -34.72 8.65
C VAL A 30 -8.70 -33.72 7.67
N LEU A 31 -8.56 -34.10 6.39
CA LEU A 31 -8.04 -33.24 5.36
C LEU A 31 -8.92 -31.99 5.16
N SER A 32 -10.25 -32.16 5.17
CA SER A 32 -11.21 -31.05 5.01
C SER A 32 -11.07 -30.00 6.11
N VAL A 33 -10.93 -30.44 7.37
CA VAL A 33 -10.70 -29.52 8.50
C VAL A 33 -9.37 -28.77 8.36
N GLY A 34 -8.32 -29.49 7.96
CA GLY A 34 -7.00 -28.87 7.72
C GLY A 34 -7.02 -27.84 6.60
N MET A 35 -7.75 -28.11 5.50
CA MET A 35 -7.90 -27.15 4.40
C MET A 35 -8.69 -25.91 4.80
N LEU A 36 -9.74 -26.02 5.62
CA LEU A 36 -10.50 -24.86 6.11
C LEU A 36 -9.63 -23.95 6.99
N ALA A 37 -8.82 -24.52 7.87
CA ALA A 37 -7.87 -23.75 8.69
C ALA A 37 -6.83 -23.03 7.82
N TYR A 38 -6.31 -23.68 6.80
CA TYR A 38 -5.35 -23.11 5.86
C TYR A 38 -5.93 -21.91 5.07
N VAL A 39 -7.18 -22.02 4.61
CA VAL A 39 -7.87 -20.92 3.91
C VAL A 39 -8.03 -19.70 4.83
N GLY A 40 -8.33 -19.89 6.12
CA GLY A 40 -8.40 -18.81 7.10
C GLY A 40 -7.07 -18.05 7.24
N LEU A 41 -5.97 -18.78 7.36
CA LEU A 41 -4.62 -18.18 7.43
C LEU A 41 -4.25 -17.42 6.15
N GLN A 42 -4.65 -17.93 4.97
CA GLN A 42 -4.41 -17.22 3.72
C GLN A 42 -5.17 -15.89 3.64
N ALA A 43 -6.42 -15.84 4.10
CA ALA A 43 -7.21 -14.62 4.10
C ALA A 43 -6.54 -13.53 4.95
N GLU A 44 -6.08 -13.86 6.15
CA GLU A 44 -5.35 -12.93 7.02
C GLU A 44 -4.02 -12.47 6.41
N SER A 45 -3.26 -13.39 5.81
CA SER A 45 -2.01 -13.05 5.09
C SER A 45 -2.23 -12.08 3.94
N LEU A 46 -3.35 -12.19 3.21
CA LEU A 46 -3.69 -11.26 2.13
C LEU A 46 -4.02 -9.86 2.65
N GLN A 47 -4.66 -9.72 3.81
CA GLN A 47 -4.93 -8.43 4.44
C GLN A 47 -3.62 -7.72 4.82
N PHE A 48 -2.70 -8.43 5.48
CA PHE A 48 -1.36 -7.88 5.78
C PHE A 48 -0.59 -7.50 4.51
N GLY A 49 -0.69 -8.30 3.47
CA GLY A 49 -0.08 -8.02 2.17
C GLY A 49 -0.60 -6.71 1.54
N LYS A 50 -1.90 -6.47 1.58
CA LYS A 50 -2.51 -5.22 1.09
C LYS A 50 -2.05 -4.01 1.89
N MET A 51 -2.02 -4.11 3.23
CA MET A 51 -1.54 -3.03 4.08
C MET A 51 -0.07 -2.67 3.76
N ALA A 52 0.80 -3.66 3.58
CA ALA A 52 2.18 -3.44 3.17
C ALA A 52 2.27 -2.78 1.79
N GLN A 53 1.41 -3.18 0.86
CA GLN A 53 1.30 -2.57 -0.47
C GLN A 53 0.91 -1.09 -0.38
N PHE A 54 -0.12 -0.73 0.39
CA PHE A 54 -0.54 0.67 0.55
C PHE A 54 0.57 1.53 1.15
N ARG A 55 1.32 1.03 2.13
CA ARG A 55 2.48 1.73 2.68
C ARG A 55 3.59 1.94 1.64
N THR A 56 3.84 0.94 0.80
CA THR A 56 4.82 1.06 -0.29
C THR A 56 4.38 2.11 -1.31
N VAL A 57 3.11 2.11 -1.69
CA VAL A 57 2.53 3.11 -2.59
C VAL A 57 2.58 4.50 -1.97
N ALA A 58 2.25 4.63 -0.67
CA ALA A 58 2.35 5.92 0.05
C ALA A 58 3.79 6.46 0.04
N THR A 59 4.79 5.60 0.21
CA THR A 59 6.21 6.00 0.12
C THR A 59 6.58 6.46 -1.30
N GLN A 60 6.09 5.78 -2.34
CA GLN A 60 6.30 6.19 -3.73
C GLN A 60 5.65 7.55 -4.03
N LEU A 61 4.42 7.76 -3.56
CA LEU A 61 3.72 9.03 -3.70
C LEU A 61 4.43 10.14 -2.94
N ALA A 62 4.95 9.88 -1.74
CA ALA A 62 5.73 10.86 -1.00
C ALA A 62 7.02 11.25 -1.76
N THR A 63 7.72 10.27 -2.33
CA THR A 63 8.91 10.53 -3.13
C THR A 63 8.58 11.36 -4.39
N ASP A 64 7.51 11.03 -5.11
CA ASP A 64 7.05 11.81 -6.27
C ASP A 64 6.71 13.26 -5.89
N TYR A 65 6.06 13.48 -4.72
CA TYR A 65 5.78 14.82 -4.23
C TYR A 65 7.06 15.60 -3.92
N ILE A 66 8.00 14.98 -3.22
CA ILE A 66 9.28 15.59 -2.85
C ILE A 66 10.08 15.97 -4.10
N ASP A 67 10.13 15.10 -5.10
CA ASP A 67 10.85 15.34 -6.34
C ASP A 67 10.24 16.49 -7.14
N ARG A 68 8.91 16.61 -7.19
CA ARG A 68 8.22 17.74 -7.80
C ARG A 68 8.52 19.05 -7.07
N ALA A 69 8.41 19.07 -5.73
CA ALA A 69 8.71 20.23 -4.93
C ALA A 69 10.16 20.69 -5.11
N ARG A 70 11.12 19.77 -5.18
CA ARG A 70 12.53 20.07 -5.45
C ARG A 70 12.78 20.54 -6.88
N GLY A 71 12.02 20.02 -7.85
CA GLY A 71 12.09 20.46 -9.24
C GLY A 71 11.62 21.90 -9.44
N ASN A 72 10.81 22.42 -8.52
CA ASN A 72 10.27 23.79 -8.51
C ASN A 72 10.53 24.45 -7.14
N SER A 73 11.80 24.47 -6.75
CA SER A 73 12.25 24.84 -5.40
C SER A 73 11.85 26.26 -4.99
N ASP A 74 11.84 27.21 -5.91
CA ASP A 74 11.51 28.60 -5.61
C ASP A 74 10.04 28.76 -5.15
N GLU A 75 9.11 28.07 -5.81
CA GLU A 75 7.71 28.06 -5.38
C GLU A 75 7.50 27.17 -4.16
N ALA A 76 8.26 26.09 -4.03
CA ALA A 76 8.19 25.25 -2.84
C ALA A 76 8.62 26.02 -1.58
N LEU A 77 9.71 26.79 -1.66
CA LEU A 77 10.18 27.67 -0.57
C LEU A 77 9.19 28.80 -0.23
N ARG A 78 8.31 29.17 -1.17
CA ARG A 78 7.19 30.12 -0.91
C ARG A 78 5.96 29.48 -0.27
N GLY A 79 5.98 28.14 -0.05
CA GLY A 79 4.85 27.40 0.50
C GLY A 79 3.74 27.11 -0.51
N THR A 80 3.99 27.29 -1.82
CA THR A 80 2.97 27.02 -2.86
C THR A 80 2.59 25.54 -2.93
N TYR A 81 3.48 24.65 -2.49
CA TYR A 81 3.22 23.22 -2.38
C TYR A 81 2.48 22.84 -1.09
N ASP A 82 2.24 23.76 -0.16
CA ASP A 82 1.49 23.47 1.06
C ASP A 82 0.03 23.13 0.74
N PHE A 83 -0.47 22.10 1.41
CA PHE A 83 -1.83 21.63 1.25
C PHE A 83 -2.41 21.23 2.61
N ALA A 84 -2.98 22.19 3.31
CA ALA A 84 -3.52 22.04 4.65
C ALA A 84 -5.04 22.08 4.63
N GLN A 85 -5.67 21.10 4.01
CA GLN A 85 -7.13 20.97 3.96
C GLN A 85 -7.60 19.75 4.75
N ALA A 86 -8.82 19.84 5.29
CA ALA A 86 -9.46 18.69 5.92
C ALA A 86 -9.51 17.50 4.97
N TYR A 87 -9.43 16.29 5.52
CA TYR A 87 -9.49 15.07 4.73
C TYR A 87 -10.84 14.99 3.99
N ALA A 88 -10.76 14.99 2.68
CA ALA A 88 -11.89 14.79 1.79
C ALA A 88 -11.46 13.92 0.59
N PRO A 89 -11.84 12.63 0.57
CA PRO A 89 -11.52 11.77 -0.54
C PRO A 89 -12.16 12.27 -1.83
N LEU A 90 -11.41 12.30 -2.92
CA LEU A 90 -11.89 12.77 -4.21
C LEU A 90 -12.90 11.78 -4.81
N ALA A 91 -14.10 12.26 -5.12
CA ALA A 91 -15.14 11.49 -5.82
C ALA A 91 -14.82 11.25 -7.30
N GLY A 92 -14.01 12.12 -7.91
CA GLY A 92 -13.60 12.06 -9.31
C GLY A 92 -12.25 12.72 -9.56
N PRO A 93 -11.74 12.71 -10.80
CA PRO A 93 -10.48 13.36 -11.12
C PRO A 93 -10.61 14.88 -11.01
N LEU A 94 -9.55 15.51 -10.49
CA LEU A 94 -9.39 16.95 -10.56
C LEU A 94 -9.03 17.37 -11.99
N ALA A 95 -9.58 18.52 -12.42
CA ALA A 95 -9.09 19.17 -13.62
C ALA A 95 -7.64 19.62 -13.39
N ILE A 96 -6.77 19.31 -14.34
CA ILE A 96 -5.37 19.73 -14.29
C ILE A 96 -5.33 21.14 -14.88
N PRO A 97 -4.85 22.16 -14.13
CA PRO A 97 -4.72 23.51 -14.64
C PRO A 97 -3.80 23.54 -15.87
N GLY A 98 -4.16 24.29 -16.88
CA GLY A 98 -3.30 24.55 -18.02
C GLY A 98 -2.38 25.76 -17.77
N CYS A 99 -1.28 25.85 -18.50
CA CYS A 99 -0.44 27.05 -18.52
C CYS A 99 -1.12 28.16 -19.32
N ALA A 100 -1.01 29.41 -18.88
CA ALA A 100 -1.56 30.57 -19.62
C ALA A 100 -0.94 30.69 -21.04
N ILE A 101 0.33 30.33 -21.16
CA ILE A 101 1.03 30.22 -22.45
C ILE A 101 1.36 28.74 -22.71
N ALA A 102 0.86 28.19 -23.83
CA ALA A 102 1.11 26.81 -24.21
C ALA A 102 2.62 26.51 -24.24
N ASN A 103 3.03 25.43 -23.57
CA ASN A 103 4.42 24.98 -23.45
C ASN A 103 5.38 25.94 -22.70
N ASN A 104 4.83 26.93 -21.98
CA ASN A 104 5.63 27.86 -21.17
C ASN A 104 4.89 28.19 -19.87
N CYS A 105 4.88 27.24 -18.95
CA CYS A 105 4.29 27.43 -17.62
C CYS A 105 5.18 28.32 -16.75
N THR A 106 4.58 29.17 -15.97
CA THR A 106 5.25 29.81 -14.84
C THR A 106 5.46 28.78 -13.73
N GLU A 107 6.38 29.05 -12.81
CA GLU A 107 6.66 28.18 -11.65
C GLU A 107 5.37 27.96 -10.79
N LEU A 108 4.57 29.00 -10.61
CA LEU A 108 3.28 28.92 -9.91
C LEU A 108 2.27 28.01 -10.63
N GLU A 109 2.18 28.10 -11.95
CA GLU A 109 1.29 27.24 -12.75
C GLU A 109 1.77 25.78 -12.70
N MET A 110 3.10 25.55 -12.73
CA MET A 110 3.68 24.21 -12.54
C MET A 110 3.33 23.63 -11.17
N ALA A 111 3.45 24.39 -10.10
CA ALA A 111 3.08 23.94 -8.75
C ALA A 111 1.61 23.53 -8.68
N ALA A 112 0.71 24.31 -9.27
CA ALA A 112 -0.71 23.99 -9.33
C ALA A 112 -1.01 22.70 -10.13
N GLN A 113 -0.31 22.50 -11.25
CA GLN A 113 -0.39 21.26 -12.03
C GLN A 113 0.14 20.06 -11.26
N ASP A 114 1.29 20.20 -10.61
CA ASP A 114 1.91 19.15 -9.83
C ASP A 114 1.01 18.64 -8.71
N ILE A 115 0.40 19.56 -7.95
CA ILE A 115 -0.54 19.20 -6.89
C ILE A 115 -1.77 18.49 -7.45
N ALA A 116 -2.34 18.99 -8.56
CA ALA A 116 -3.51 18.38 -9.18
C ALA A 116 -3.20 16.97 -9.73
N LEU A 117 -2.05 16.80 -10.42
CA LEU A 117 -1.58 15.52 -10.92
C LEU A 117 -1.32 14.54 -9.79
N TRP A 118 -0.60 14.99 -8.75
CA TRP A 118 -0.28 14.17 -7.60
C TRP A 118 -1.56 13.68 -6.89
N ARG A 119 -2.53 14.57 -6.66
CA ARG A 119 -3.81 14.20 -6.02
C ARG A 119 -4.60 13.19 -6.86
N ASN A 120 -4.59 13.33 -8.19
CA ASN A 120 -5.20 12.36 -9.09
C ASN A 120 -4.49 10.99 -9.00
N ASN A 121 -3.16 10.97 -8.95
CA ASN A 121 -2.38 9.74 -8.79
C ASN A 121 -2.66 9.08 -7.43
N ALA A 122 -2.68 9.85 -6.34
CA ALA A 122 -2.99 9.33 -5.01
C ALA A 122 -4.39 8.70 -4.94
N ARG A 123 -5.39 9.35 -5.56
CA ARG A 123 -6.76 8.84 -5.65
C ARG A 123 -6.86 7.51 -6.40
N LEU A 124 -6.06 7.34 -7.46
CA LEU A 124 -6.04 6.12 -8.27
C LEU A 124 -5.28 4.98 -7.58
N ALA A 125 -4.23 5.32 -6.85
CA ALA A 125 -3.31 4.35 -6.26
C ALA A 125 -3.70 3.90 -4.84
N LEU A 126 -4.42 4.75 -4.10
CA LEU A 126 -4.83 4.50 -2.71
C LEU A 126 -6.35 4.73 -2.55
N PRO A 127 -7.05 3.88 -1.79
CA PRO A 127 -8.46 4.10 -1.47
C PRO A 127 -8.64 5.42 -0.72
N GLY A 128 -9.41 6.36 -1.28
CA GLY A 128 -9.57 7.68 -0.69
C GLY A 128 -8.27 8.47 -0.53
N GLY A 129 -7.28 8.22 -1.40
CA GLY A 129 -5.95 8.83 -1.32
C GLY A 129 -6.00 10.36 -1.30
N SER A 130 -5.27 10.96 -0.35
CA SER A 130 -5.15 12.40 -0.15
C SER A 130 -3.78 12.74 0.43
N LEU A 131 -3.51 14.03 0.53
CA LEU A 131 -2.29 14.54 1.18
C LEU A 131 -2.63 15.63 2.18
N PHE A 132 -1.70 15.84 3.10
CA PHE A 132 -1.59 17.02 3.94
C PHE A 132 -0.12 17.41 3.98
N ALA A 133 0.23 18.63 3.62
CA ALA A 133 1.61 19.08 3.57
C ALA A 133 1.73 20.47 4.15
N LEU A 134 2.71 20.67 5.02
CA LEU A 134 3.02 21.96 5.64
C LEU A 134 4.52 22.21 5.63
N SER A 135 4.91 23.38 5.20
CA SER A 135 6.28 23.88 5.32
C SER A 135 6.48 24.55 6.67
N ASP A 136 7.56 24.21 7.33
CA ASP A 136 8.02 24.90 8.53
C ASP A 136 8.77 26.20 8.17
N ALA A 137 9.06 26.99 9.18
CA ALA A 137 9.89 28.17 9.01
C ALA A 137 11.29 27.80 8.49
N LEU A 138 11.84 28.64 7.60
CA LEU A 138 13.18 28.48 7.06
C LEU A 138 14.23 28.46 8.19
N VAL A 139 15.06 27.45 8.22
CA VAL A 139 16.17 27.30 9.18
C VAL A 139 17.49 27.36 8.41
N GLY A 140 18.14 28.52 8.44
CA GLY A 140 19.34 28.77 7.62
C GLY A 140 18.99 28.82 6.14
N THR A 141 19.46 27.85 5.35
CA THR A 141 19.18 27.71 3.92
C THR A 141 18.21 26.54 3.63
N THR A 142 17.66 25.92 4.67
CA THR A 142 16.87 24.70 4.54
C THR A 142 15.47 24.92 5.12
N GLN A 143 14.46 24.57 4.36
CA GLN A 143 13.07 24.58 4.82
C GLN A 143 12.59 23.15 5.05
N PRO A 144 12.30 22.77 6.31
CA PRO A 144 11.66 21.50 6.58
C PRO A 144 10.22 21.50 6.07
N VAL A 145 9.81 20.37 5.52
CA VAL A 145 8.43 20.14 5.08
C VAL A 145 7.95 18.83 5.67
N ASP A 146 6.81 18.89 6.31
CA ASP A 146 6.09 17.73 6.82
C ASP A 146 4.98 17.35 5.85
N LEU A 147 5.03 16.12 5.36
CA LEU A 147 4.10 15.55 4.41
C LEU A 147 3.41 14.33 5.01
N TRP A 148 2.10 14.30 4.96
CA TRP A 148 1.31 13.11 5.28
C TRP A 148 0.61 12.61 4.03
N VAL A 149 0.83 11.36 3.71
CA VAL A 149 0.01 10.62 2.73
C VAL A 149 -1.10 9.93 3.49
N ILE A 150 -2.34 10.16 3.07
CA ILE A 150 -3.54 9.77 3.79
C ILE A 150 -4.36 8.85 2.90
N TRP A 151 -4.87 7.76 3.46
CA TRP A 151 -5.77 6.84 2.75
C TRP A 151 -6.75 6.17 3.70
N GLN A 152 -7.83 5.66 3.14
CA GLN A 152 -8.78 4.83 3.86
C GLN A 152 -8.38 3.36 3.74
N ASP A 153 -8.24 2.68 4.87
CA ASP A 153 -7.96 1.24 4.90
C ASP A 153 -9.30 0.48 4.95
N PRO A 154 -9.67 -0.24 3.88
CA PRO A 154 -10.95 -0.95 3.84
C PRO A 154 -11.07 -2.06 4.89
N ASP A 155 -9.96 -2.58 5.36
CA ASP A 155 -9.89 -3.69 6.31
C ASP A 155 -9.76 -3.22 7.77
N ALA A 156 -9.68 -1.91 8.02
CA ALA A 156 -9.52 -1.37 9.38
C ALA A 156 -10.81 -1.42 10.23
N GLY A 157 -11.96 -1.77 9.65
CA GLY A 157 -13.24 -1.79 10.35
C GLY A 157 -13.64 -0.44 10.91
N ASP A 158 -14.40 -0.44 12.01
CA ASP A 158 -14.84 0.77 12.73
C ASP A 158 -13.79 1.28 13.73
N GLU A 159 -12.56 0.78 13.71
CA GLU A 159 -11.52 1.26 14.58
C GLU A 159 -11.16 2.72 14.21
N ALA A 160 -11.48 3.62 15.12
CA ALA A 160 -11.09 5.02 15.00
C ALA A 160 -9.56 5.11 14.96
N GLN A 161 -9.01 5.72 13.93
CA GLN A 161 -7.59 6.05 13.78
C GLN A 161 -6.65 4.91 14.20
N VAL A 162 -6.38 3.98 13.32
CA VAL A 162 -5.30 3.02 13.54
C VAL A 162 -3.98 3.68 13.11
N GLY A 163 -3.37 4.39 14.03
CA GLY A 163 -2.08 5.04 13.88
C GLY A 163 -2.16 6.53 14.24
N GLY A 164 -1.55 6.92 15.35
CA GLY A 164 -1.51 8.29 15.86
C GLY A 164 -0.65 9.26 15.03
N ASP A 165 -0.44 9.00 13.74
CA ASP A 165 0.43 9.77 12.87
C ASP A 165 -0.30 10.81 12.02
N CYS A 166 -1.64 10.92 12.13
CA CYS A 166 -2.39 11.96 11.44
C CYS A 166 -2.16 13.31 12.09
N PRO A 167 -1.96 14.39 11.30
CA PRO A 167 -1.69 15.72 11.84
C PRO A 167 -2.94 16.30 12.51
N ASP A 168 -2.78 16.93 13.68
CA ASP A 168 -3.87 17.59 14.42
C ASP A 168 -4.71 18.55 13.56
N PRO A 169 -4.12 19.38 12.68
CA PRO A 169 -4.87 20.30 11.83
C PRO A 169 -5.77 19.64 10.79
N LEU A 170 -5.59 18.34 10.53
CA LEU A 170 -6.46 17.60 9.61
C LEU A 170 -7.90 17.49 10.11
N GLY A 171 -8.10 17.68 11.42
CA GLY A 171 -9.41 17.58 12.07
C GLY A 171 -9.84 16.13 12.31
N VAL A 172 -11.15 15.95 12.50
CA VAL A 172 -11.71 14.60 12.72
C VAL A 172 -11.71 13.84 11.41
N VAL A 173 -10.91 12.80 11.36
CA VAL A 173 -10.89 11.86 10.22
C VAL A 173 -11.87 10.71 10.46
N PRO A 174 -12.50 10.17 9.41
CA PRO A 174 -13.36 8.99 9.52
C PRO A 174 -12.62 7.78 10.09
N ALA A 175 -13.37 6.83 10.66
CA ALA A 175 -12.82 5.53 11.03
C ALA A 175 -12.14 4.86 9.84
N GLY A 176 -11.06 4.12 10.10
CA GLY A 176 -10.28 3.43 9.07
C GLY A 176 -9.34 4.32 8.25
N VAL A 177 -9.28 5.62 8.49
CA VAL A 177 -8.30 6.49 7.83
C VAL A 177 -6.93 6.30 8.47
N ARG A 178 -5.92 6.13 7.61
CA ARG A 178 -4.51 6.01 8.00
C ARG A 178 -3.71 7.16 7.41
N CYS A 179 -2.72 7.62 8.16
CA CYS A 179 -1.76 8.62 7.75
C CYS A 179 -0.35 8.05 7.84
N MET A 180 0.49 8.40 6.88
CA MET A 180 1.92 8.10 6.92
C MET A 180 2.69 9.39 6.79
N HIS A 181 3.49 9.70 7.80
CA HIS A 181 4.26 10.94 7.91
C HIS A 181 5.63 10.79 7.28
N PHE A 182 6.03 11.82 6.54
CA PHE A 182 7.35 11.98 5.96
C PHE A 182 7.85 13.39 6.27
N ARG A 183 9.10 13.51 6.68
CA ARG A 183 9.77 14.79 6.86
C ARG A 183 10.96 14.88 5.93
N PHE A 184 11.03 15.97 5.18
CA PHE A 184 12.12 16.22 4.25
C PHE A 184 12.54 17.69 4.31
N ALA A 185 13.62 18.02 3.61
CA ALA A 185 14.18 19.35 3.55
C ALA A 185 14.26 19.82 2.09
N LEU A 186 13.85 21.05 1.85
CA LEU A 186 14.01 21.79 0.60
C LEU A 186 15.25 22.64 0.65
#